data_e54df868361c8317c093d400e09515de
#
_entry.id   e54df868361c8317c093d400e09515de
#
_cell.length_a   1.000
_cell.length_b   1.000
_cell.length_c   1.000
_cell.angle_alpha   90.00
_cell.angle_beta   90.00
_cell.angle_gamma   90.00
#
_symmetry.space_group_name_H-M   'P 1'
#
loop_
_entity.id
_entity.type
_entity.pdbx_description
1 polymer ?
#
loop_
_entity_poly.entity_id
_entity_poly.type
_entity_poly.pdbx_seq_one_letter_code
_entity_poly.pdbx_strand_id
1 'polypeptide(L)'
;MEKTLIFRSVDEIRLKKLLRFIIPTYLTSLFTTVYTIVDGIFVSAYVGTNALAAINVVYPLVNILYGIALAFASGGSALAALHIGGKKNDEASRTFSVSMTAAIVIGALVSALILSRLPLILQMLGATSLLMADCKAYIYWWLFGAPIVVGKEMFTYFIRVDGSPTYSFLTALSGGIFNIVFDYIFIGQLHMGITGAALATFLGLLLSFIMGVVYFVTHPNFLHFTFHGLSIKEAFHSMVNGTSEFVNQLAIAITTVVFNRSALLFAGEDGVAAVSIIMYLQFLCIGIYFGFSMGLSTPLGYAYGDRNFSVCRVLEKYAYRFFSIAPIILCGCTYLLAPIGVRFFASPGSTVFDMAVSGLRLYGLGFLFSGINIFAAIRMMTYGKGYISGMITFLRSFALLLLFLTVLPRFLELNGIWLAVPAAEILTLIVALWTLRKKTVA
;
A
#
# COMPACT_ATOMS: atom_id res chain seq x y z
N MET A 1 11.57 -22.72 13.70
CA MET A 1 12.57 -23.04 12.68
C MET A 1 13.20 -21.83 11.98
N GLU A 2 12.79 -20.60 12.26
CA GLU A 2 13.28 -19.37 11.55
C GLU A 2 14.08 -18.38 12.42
N LYS A 3 14.50 -18.74 13.64
CA LYS A 3 15.36 -17.89 14.52
C LYS A 3 16.70 -17.45 13.88
N THR A 4 16.99 -17.90 12.66
CA THR A 4 18.24 -17.65 11.92
C THR A 4 18.18 -16.45 10.96
N LEU A 5 17.12 -15.64 10.96
CA LEU A 5 16.93 -14.55 10.00
C LEU A 5 17.49 -13.19 10.48
N ILE A 6 17.95 -13.09 11.73
CA ILE A 6 18.65 -11.90 12.22
C ILE A 6 20.10 -11.95 11.75
N PHE A 7 20.56 -10.92 11.03
CA PHE A 7 21.97 -10.79 10.63
C PHE A 7 22.79 -10.22 11.79
N ARG A 8 23.62 -11.03 12.41
CA ARG A 8 24.49 -10.62 13.52
C ARG A 8 25.86 -10.09 13.07
N SER A 9 26.31 -10.53 11.89
CA SER A 9 27.57 -10.09 11.30
C SER A 9 27.40 -9.82 9.80
N VAL A 10 28.35 -9.09 9.22
CA VAL A 10 28.37 -8.79 7.78
C VAL A 10 28.50 -10.08 6.95
N ASP A 11 29.26 -11.06 7.45
CA ASP A 11 29.51 -12.33 6.76
C ASP A 11 28.26 -13.21 6.63
N GLU A 12 27.27 -13.00 7.50
CA GLU A 12 25.97 -13.68 7.42
C GLU A 12 25.06 -13.14 6.32
N ILE A 13 25.36 -11.95 5.77
CA ILE A 13 24.54 -11.30 4.75
C ILE A 13 24.80 -11.95 3.40
N ARG A 14 24.06 -13.02 3.13
CA ARG A 14 24.03 -13.66 1.81
C ARG A 14 22.78 -13.22 1.06
N LEU A 15 22.90 -12.94 -0.23
CA LEU A 15 21.77 -12.54 -1.09
C LEU A 15 20.58 -13.50 -0.95
N LYS A 16 20.83 -14.82 -0.93
CA LYS A 16 19.79 -15.85 -0.74
C LYS A 16 19.01 -15.67 0.57
N LYS A 17 19.70 -15.29 1.67
CA LYS A 17 19.06 -15.09 2.98
C LYS A 17 18.22 -13.79 2.98
N LEU A 18 18.72 -12.74 2.32
CA LEU A 18 18.01 -11.47 2.16
C LEU A 18 16.74 -11.63 1.29
N LEU A 19 16.84 -12.37 0.19
CA LEU A 19 15.73 -12.66 -0.70
C LEU A 19 14.57 -13.40 -0.01
N ARG A 20 14.82 -14.14 1.07
CA ARG A 20 13.75 -14.78 1.87
C ARG A 20 12.82 -13.76 2.55
N PHE A 21 13.27 -12.53 2.81
CA PHE A 21 12.41 -11.45 3.30
C PHE A 21 11.79 -10.66 2.15
N ILE A 22 12.58 -10.37 1.13
CA ILE A 22 12.17 -9.51 0.04
C ILE A 22 11.12 -10.19 -0.85
N ILE A 23 11.37 -11.43 -1.28
CA ILE A 23 10.50 -12.12 -2.24
C ILE A 23 9.07 -12.32 -1.69
N PRO A 24 8.85 -12.87 -0.48
CA PRO A 24 7.48 -13.03 0.02
C PRO A 24 6.76 -11.68 0.16
N THR A 25 7.46 -10.64 0.63
CA THR A 25 6.86 -9.30 0.77
C THR A 25 6.50 -8.69 -0.58
N TYR A 26 7.37 -8.84 -1.58
CA TYR A 26 7.09 -8.43 -2.95
C TYR A 26 5.91 -9.19 -3.55
N LEU A 27 5.89 -10.51 -3.38
CA LEU A 27 4.79 -11.35 -3.86
C LEU A 27 3.47 -11.01 -3.18
N THR A 28 3.48 -10.63 -1.89
CA THR A 28 2.28 -10.11 -1.20
C THR A 28 1.74 -8.88 -1.90
N SER A 29 2.60 -7.89 -2.17
CA SER A 29 2.18 -6.65 -2.85
C SER A 29 1.69 -6.90 -4.27
N LEU A 30 2.41 -7.71 -5.03
CA LEU A 30 2.04 -8.07 -6.41
C LEU A 30 0.69 -8.81 -6.44
N PHE A 31 0.53 -9.82 -5.60
CA PHE A 31 -0.70 -10.61 -5.54
C PHE A 31 -1.89 -9.76 -5.09
N THR A 32 -1.70 -8.88 -4.11
CA THR A 32 -2.75 -7.93 -3.69
C THR A 32 -3.21 -7.04 -4.83
N THR A 33 -2.29 -6.53 -5.64
CA THR A 33 -2.64 -5.74 -6.83
C THR A 33 -3.42 -6.56 -7.84
N VAL A 34 -2.97 -7.79 -8.14
CA VAL A 34 -3.60 -8.67 -9.13
C VAL A 34 -5.01 -9.05 -8.70
N TYR A 35 -5.22 -9.50 -7.46
CA TYR A 35 -6.55 -9.91 -7.04
C TYR A 35 -7.53 -8.72 -6.99
N THR A 36 -7.09 -7.52 -6.64
CA THR A 36 -7.95 -6.32 -6.69
C THR A 36 -8.42 -6.00 -8.11
N ILE A 37 -7.56 -6.20 -9.11
CA ILE A 37 -7.93 -6.05 -10.53
C ILE A 37 -8.95 -7.13 -10.92
N VAL A 38 -8.74 -8.38 -10.51
CA VAL A 38 -9.63 -9.51 -10.80
C VAL A 38 -11.01 -9.29 -10.18
N ASP A 39 -11.09 -8.86 -8.92
CA ASP A 39 -12.33 -8.50 -8.24
C ASP A 39 -13.11 -7.42 -9.02
N GLY A 40 -12.43 -6.35 -9.44
CA GLY A 40 -13.03 -5.31 -10.28
C GLY A 40 -13.58 -5.84 -11.62
N ILE A 41 -12.88 -6.80 -12.26
CA ILE A 41 -13.35 -7.46 -13.50
C ILE A 41 -14.61 -8.29 -13.23
N PHE A 42 -14.65 -9.07 -12.14
CA PHE A 42 -15.85 -9.83 -11.77
C PHE A 42 -17.04 -8.93 -11.54
N VAL A 43 -16.89 -7.86 -10.77
CA VAL A 43 -17.98 -6.90 -10.53
C VAL A 43 -18.45 -6.27 -11.84
N SER A 44 -17.54 -5.80 -12.66
CA SER A 44 -17.89 -5.16 -13.94
C SER A 44 -18.61 -6.12 -14.90
N ALA A 45 -18.14 -7.36 -15.00
CA ALA A 45 -18.64 -8.34 -15.96
C ALA A 45 -20.00 -8.97 -15.55
N TYR A 46 -20.19 -9.23 -14.26
CA TYR A 46 -21.36 -9.96 -13.77
C TYR A 46 -22.42 -9.08 -13.07
N VAL A 47 -22.03 -7.94 -12.50
CA VAL A 47 -22.97 -7.04 -11.80
C VAL A 47 -23.30 -5.81 -12.64
N GLY A 48 -22.31 -5.31 -13.36
CA GLY A 48 -22.48 -4.20 -14.30
C GLY A 48 -21.79 -2.90 -13.86
N THR A 49 -21.88 -1.90 -14.73
CA THR A 49 -21.16 -0.62 -14.60
C THR A 49 -21.63 0.22 -13.41
N ASN A 50 -22.92 0.16 -13.05
CA ASN A 50 -23.46 0.89 -11.90
C ASN A 50 -22.87 0.40 -10.58
N ALA A 51 -22.67 -0.91 -10.43
CA ALA A 51 -22.02 -1.48 -9.25
C ALA A 51 -20.56 -1.05 -9.15
N LEU A 52 -19.82 -1.04 -10.26
CA LEU A 52 -18.45 -0.53 -10.29
C LEU A 52 -18.40 0.96 -9.94
N ALA A 53 -19.35 1.75 -10.44
CA ALA A 53 -19.47 3.17 -10.08
C ALA A 53 -19.75 3.35 -8.57
N ALA A 54 -20.63 2.52 -7.99
CA ALA A 54 -20.92 2.54 -6.55
C ALA A 54 -19.66 2.21 -5.71
N ILE A 55 -18.86 1.21 -6.11
CA ILE A 55 -17.58 0.89 -5.46
C ILE A 55 -16.64 2.10 -5.50
N ASN A 56 -16.51 2.76 -6.64
CA ASN A 56 -15.64 3.93 -6.76
C ASN A 56 -16.08 5.10 -5.86
N VAL A 57 -17.39 5.32 -5.69
CA VAL A 57 -17.94 6.34 -4.78
C VAL A 57 -17.57 6.05 -3.32
N VAL A 58 -17.58 4.79 -2.89
CA VAL A 58 -17.29 4.43 -1.49
C VAL A 58 -15.80 4.18 -1.22
N TYR A 59 -14.98 4.07 -2.25
CA TYR A 59 -13.55 3.77 -2.14
C TYR A 59 -12.77 4.72 -1.20
N PRO A 60 -13.06 6.03 -1.12
CA PRO A 60 -12.44 6.91 -0.13
C PRO A 60 -12.65 6.47 1.32
N LEU A 61 -13.81 5.88 1.66
CA LEU A 61 -14.08 5.36 3.01
C LEU A 61 -13.24 4.11 3.30
N VAL A 62 -13.10 3.25 2.31
CA VAL A 62 -12.21 2.07 2.38
C VAL A 62 -10.76 2.52 2.60
N ASN A 63 -10.29 3.55 1.87
CA ASN A 63 -8.93 4.09 2.02
C ASN A 63 -8.69 4.72 3.39
N ILE A 64 -9.69 5.30 4.04
CA ILE A 64 -9.57 5.79 5.42
C ILE A 64 -9.29 4.63 6.38
N LEU A 65 -10.04 3.51 6.27
CA LEU A 65 -9.82 2.34 7.10
C LEU A 65 -8.44 1.71 6.86
N TYR A 66 -8.05 1.56 5.60
CA TYR A 66 -6.70 1.09 5.24
C TYR A 66 -5.63 2.06 5.74
N GLY A 67 -5.85 3.36 5.64
CA GLY A 67 -4.92 4.37 6.15
C GLY A 67 -4.66 4.22 7.65
N ILE A 68 -5.72 4.04 8.45
CA ILE A 68 -5.61 3.77 9.88
C ILE A 68 -4.84 2.46 10.12
N ALA A 69 -5.27 1.38 9.46
CA ALA A 69 -4.65 0.07 9.61
C ALA A 69 -3.15 0.11 9.27
N LEU A 70 -2.78 0.68 8.13
CA LEU A 70 -1.41 0.72 7.63
C LEU A 70 -0.53 1.67 8.45
N ALA A 71 -1.06 2.77 8.99
CA ALA A 71 -0.30 3.64 9.90
C ALA A 71 0.19 2.87 11.13
N PHE A 72 -0.70 2.15 11.79
CA PHE A 72 -0.33 1.34 12.95
C PHE A 72 0.47 0.09 12.58
N ALA A 73 0.12 -0.58 11.49
CA ALA A 73 0.79 -1.79 11.04
C ALA A 73 2.25 -1.52 10.63
N SER A 74 2.48 -0.53 9.77
CA SER A 74 3.83 -0.20 9.29
C SER A 74 4.66 0.46 10.38
N GLY A 75 4.10 1.45 11.06
CA GLY A 75 4.82 2.19 12.10
C GLY A 75 5.11 1.34 13.34
N GLY A 76 4.10 0.61 13.83
CA GLY A 76 4.25 -0.28 14.98
C GLY A 76 5.19 -1.46 14.71
N SER A 77 5.06 -2.09 13.53
CA SER A 77 5.95 -3.20 13.17
C SER A 77 7.41 -2.74 12.98
N ALA A 78 7.65 -1.55 12.45
CA ALA A 78 8.99 -0.98 12.37
C ALA A 78 9.61 -0.75 13.76
N LEU A 79 8.84 -0.21 14.72
CA LEU A 79 9.28 -0.04 16.11
C LEU A 79 9.51 -1.40 16.79
N ALA A 80 8.63 -2.37 16.58
CA ALA A 80 8.81 -3.73 17.09
C ALA A 80 10.10 -4.38 16.55
N ALA A 81 10.42 -4.18 15.26
CA ALA A 81 11.68 -4.66 14.69
C ALA A 81 12.91 -4.04 15.38
N LEU A 82 12.86 -2.76 15.72
CA LEU A 82 13.92 -2.09 16.49
C LEU A 82 14.08 -2.71 17.89
N HIS A 83 12.97 -2.98 18.58
CA HIS A 83 12.99 -3.60 19.92
C HIS A 83 13.53 -5.03 19.85
N ILE A 84 13.10 -5.85 18.88
CA ILE A 84 13.60 -7.22 18.67
C ILE A 84 15.12 -7.19 18.42
N GLY A 85 15.59 -6.29 17.54
CA GLY A 85 17.00 -6.11 17.27
C GLY A 85 17.79 -5.75 18.54
N GLY A 86 17.27 -4.87 19.36
CA GLY A 86 17.82 -4.49 20.68
C GLY A 86 17.68 -5.54 21.77
N LYS A 87 17.16 -6.76 21.45
CA LYS A 87 16.91 -7.87 22.39
C LYS A 87 15.87 -7.54 23.47
N LYS A 88 14.94 -6.63 23.16
CA LYS A 88 13.88 -6.14 24.05
C LYS A 88 12.52 -6.72 23.62
N ASN A 89 12.40 -8.05 23.65
CA ASN A 89 11.22 -8.74 23.13
C ASN A 89 9.92 -8.36 23.87
N ASP A 90 10.00 -8.05 25.18
CA ASP A 90 8.82 -7.60 25.94
C ASP A 90 8.34 -6.22 25.48
N GLU A 91 9.26 -5.28 25.18
CA GLU A 91 8.91 -3.98 24.59
C GLU A 91 8.33 -4.17 23.17
N ALA A 92 8.88 -5.09 22.37
CA ALA A 92 8.35 -5.42 21.05
C ALA A 92 6.92 -5.99 21.12
N SER A 93 6.67 -6.91 22.05
CA SER A 93 5.35 -7.52 22.29
C SER A 93 4.34 -6.48 22.79
N ARG A 94 4.77 -5.57 23.65
CA ARG A 94 3.96 -4.44 24.09
C ARG A 94 3.62 -3.51 22.93
N THR A 95 4.60 -3.13 22.10
CA THR A 95 4.37 -2.32 20.88
C THR A 95 3.37 -2.99 19.94
N PHE A 96 3.48 -4.31 19.73
CA PHE A 96 2.52 -5.09 18.96
C PHE A 96 1.11 -4.99 19.53
N SER A 97 0.95 -5.30 20.82
CA SER A 97 -0.37 -5.34 21.48
C SER A 97 -1.03 -3.96 21.56
N VAL A 98 -0.26 -2.91 21.87
CA VAL A 98 -0.73 -1.52 21.88
C VAL A 98 -1.16 -1.07 20.48
N SER A 99 -0.33 -1.31 19.48
CA SER A 99 -0.64 -0.92 18.09
C SER A 99 -1.87 -1.64 17.58
N MET A 100 -1.99 -2.96 17.82
CA MET A 100 -3.14 -3.78 17.44
C MET A 100 -4.43 -3.27 18.09
N THR A 101 -4.42 -3.09 19.40
CA THR A 101 -5.58 -2.65 20.17
C THR A 101 -6.02 -1.25 19.71
N ALA A 102 -5.07 -0.31 19.62
CA ALA A 102 -5.36 1.07 19.19
C ALA A 102 -5.93 1.13 17.78
N ALA A 103 -5.32 0.39 16.84
CA ALA A 103 -5.78 0.36 15.45
C ALA A 103 -7.22 -0.19 15.34
N ILE A 104 -7.50 -1.30 16.02
CA ILE A 104 -8.85 -1.90 16.02
C ILE A 104 -9.87 -0.96 16.65
N VAL A 105 -9.55 -0.37 17.80
CA VAL A 105 -10.46 0.55 18.50
C VAL A 105 -10.74 1.79 17.65
N ILE A 106 -9.69 2.43 17.11
CA ILE A 106 -9.85 3.63 16.26
C ILE A 106 -10.60 3.27 14.98
N GLY A 107 -10.27 2.15 14.32
CA GLY A 107 -10.99 1.68 13.14
C GLY A 107 -12.46 1.43 13.41
N ALA A 108 -12.79 0.78 14.53
CA ALA A 108 -14.18 0.55 14.96
C ALA A 108 -14.92 1.86 15.26
N LEU A 109 -14.28 2.81 15.97
CA LEU A 109 -14.89 4.11 16.30
C LEU A 109 -15.15 4.94 15.03
N VAL A 110 -14.20 4.99 14.11
CA VAL A 110 -14.36 5.69 12.82
C VAL A 110 -15.45 5.04 12.00
N SER A 111 -15.52 3.72 11.95
CA SER A 111 -16.60 3.00 11.26
C SER A 111 -17.97 3.25 11.88
N ALA A 112 -18.09 3.24 13.21
CA ALA A 112 -19.32 3.57 13.90
C ALA A 112 -19.78 5.01 13.60
N LEU A 113 -18.84 5.96 13.58
CA LEU A 113 -19.11 7.34 13.22
C LEU A 113 -19.60 7.47 11.78
N ILE A 114 -18.95 6.79 10.83
CA ILE A 114 -19.38 6.78 9.42
C ILE A 114 -20.77 6.14 9.30
N LEU A 115 -21.02 4.98 9.95
CA LEU A 115 -22.30 4.31 9.92
C LEU A 115 -23.44 5.18 10.47
N SER A 116 -23.18 5.97 11.52
CA SER A 116 -24.20 6.86 12.15
C SER A 116 -24.70 7.94 11.19
N ARG A 117 -23.93 8.30 10.16
CA ARG A 117 -24.23 9.36 9.18
C ARG A 117 -24.08 8.88 7.73
N LEU A 118 -24.14 7.57 7.51
CA LEU A 118 -23.79 6.95 6.22
C LEU A 118 -24.51 7.57 5.02
N PRO A 119 -25.84 7.80 5.03
CA PRO A 119 -26.51 8.39 3.85
C PRO A 119 -25.99 9.78 3.49
N LEU A 120 -25.72 10.62 4.50
CA LEU A 120 -25.19 11.97 4.28
C LEU A 120 -23.78 11.91 3.71
N ILE A 121 -22.91 11.07 4.26
CA ILE A 121 -21.53 10.92 3.79
C ILE A 121 -21.49 10.41 2.35
N LEU A 122 -22.34 9.43 2.01
CA LEU A 122 -22.41 8.90 0.64
C LEU A 122 -22.89 9.98 -0.36
N GLN A 123 -23.87 10.82 0.03
CA GLN A 123 -24.30 11.96 -0.79
C GLN A 123 -23.14 12.96 -1.00
N MET A 124 -22.39 13.28 0.04
CA MET A 124 -21.20 14.16 -0.07
C MET A 124 -20.11 13.57 -0.99
N LEU A 125 -19.99 12.24 -1.05
CA LEU A 125 -19.08 11.53 -1.95
C LEU A 125 -19.59 11.40 -3.39
N GLY A 126 -20.83 11.85 -3.65
CA GLY A 126 -21.42 11.86 -4.99
C GLY A 126 -22.34 10.67 -5.30
N ALA A 127 -22.80 9.92 -4.28
CA ALA A 127 -23.80 8.88 -4.49
C ALA A 127 -25.13 9.48 -4.96
N THR A 128 -25.53 9.17 -6.19
CA THR A 128 -26.85 9.52 -6.71
C THR A 128 -27.94 8.61 -6.11
N SER A 129 -29.22 8.98 -6.30
CA SER A 129 -30.34 8.13 -5.88
C SER A 129 -30.29 6.72 -6.47
N LEU A 130 -29.75 6.61 -7.69
CA LEU A 130 -29.56 5.33 -8.39
C LEU A 130 -28.49 4.43 -7.72
N LEU A 131 -27.39 5.02 -7.28
CA LEU A 131 -26.24 4.31 -6.73
C LEU A 131 -26.30 4.11 -5.21
N MET A 132 -27.20 4.82 -4.52
CA MET A 132 -27.25 4.87 -3.06
C MET A 132 -27.43 3.49 -2.42
N ALA A 133 -28.28 2.64 -3.00
CA ALA A 133 -28.53 1.29 -2.50
C ALA A 133 -27.28 0.41 -2.60
N ASP A 134 -26.60 0.44 -3.76
CA ASP A 134 -25.39 -0.33 -4.02
C ASP A 134 -24.22 0.16 -3.17
N CYS A 135 -24.06 1.48 -3.02
CA CYS A 135 -23.06 2.06 -2.14
C CYS A 135 -23.23 1.57 -0.68
N LYS A 136 -24.47 1.58 -0.16
CA LYS A 136 -24.74 1.09 1.19
C LYS A 136 -24.48 -0.41 1.32
N ALA A 137 -24.93 -1.22 0.36
CA ALA A 137 -24.77 -2.66 0.37
C ALA A 137 -23.28 -3.07 0.37
N TYR A 138 -22.45 -2.38 -0.40
CA TYR A 138 -21.02 -2.67 -0.45
C TYR A 138 -20.25 -2.20 0.79
N ILE A 139 -20.42 -0.92 1.18
CA ILE A 139 -19.61 -0.34 2.26
C ILE A 139 -19.99 -0.88 3.65
N TYR A 140 -21.23 -1.40 3.81
CA TYR A 140 -21.70 -1.95 5.08
C TYR A 140 -20.78 -3.07 5.60
N TRP A 141 -20.36 -4.00 4.74
CA TRP A 141 -19.47 -5.10 5.11
C TRP A 141 -18.08 -4.62 5.54
N TRP A 142 -17.57 -3.57 4.93
CA TRP A 142 -16.29 -2.96 5.28
C TRP A 142 -16.35 -2.28 6.65
N LEU A 143 -17.41 -1.50 6.90
CA LEU A 143 -17.55 -0.75 8.14
C LEU A 143 -17.91 -1.65 9.32
N PHE A 144 -18.79 -2.60 9.12
CA PHE A 144 -19.12 -3.61 10.14
C PHE A 144 -17.92 -4.51 10.45
N GLY A 145 -17.19 -4.92 9.41
CA GLY A 145 -16.00 -5.73 9.50
C GLY A 145 -14.71 -4.97 9.82
N ALA A 146 -14.75 -3.67 10.12
CA ALA A 146 -13.56 -2.86 10.35
C ALA A 146 -12.52 -3.46 11.31
N PRO A 147 -12.88 -4.08 12.45
CA PRO A 147 -11.92 -4.76 13.30
C PRO A 147 -11.15 -5.88 12.60
N ILE A 148 -11.82 -6.60 11.70
CA ILE A 148 -11.24 -7.71 10.91
C ILE A 148 -10.32 -7.14 9.82
N VAL A 149 -10.79 -6.11 9.09
CA VAL A 149 -10.02 -5.43 8.03
C VAL A 149 -8.71 -4.87 8.61
N VAL A 150 -8.82 -4.13 9.71
CA VAL A 150 -7.67 -3.51 10.39
C VAL A 150 -6.76 -4.59 10.97
N GLY A 151 -7.32 -5.57 11.69
CA GLY A 151 -6.56 -6.64 12.32
C GLY A 151 -5.81 -7.51 11.32
N LYS A 152 -6.38 -7.78 10.15
CA LYS A 152 -5.71 -8.51 9.06
C LYS A 152 -4.46 -7.79 8.58
N GLU A 153 -4.52 -6.47 8.37
CA GLU A 153 -3.34 -5.70 7.97
C GLU A 153 -2.28 -5.70 9.06
N MET A 154 -2.70 -5.52 10.32
CA MET A 154 -1.80 -5.61 11.46
C MET A 154 -1.06 -6.97 11.48
N PHE A 155 -1.78 -8.09 11.35
CA PHE A 155 -1.17 -9.41 11.31
C PHE A 155 -0.20 -9.56 10.15
N THR A 156 -0.52 -9.10 8.95
CA THR A 156 0.36 -9.17 7.77
C THR A 156 1.73 -8.53 8.05
N TYR A 157 1.75 -7.37 8.70
CA TYR A 157 2.99 -6.67 9.01
C TYR A 157 3.74 -7.28 10.20
N PHE A 158 3.04 -7.63 11.28
CA PHE A 158 3.68 -8.14 12.49
C PHE A 158 4.16 -9.59 12.36
N ILE A 159 3.48 -10.46 11.61
CA ILE A 159 3.97 -11.82 11.28
C ILE A 159 5.30 -11.74 10.53
N ARG A 160 5.44 -10.80 9.58
CA ARG A 160 6.70 -10.57 8.87
C ARG A 160 7.82 -10.16 9.82
N VAL A 161 7.55 -9.23 10.73
CA VAL A 161 8.51 -8.77 11.75
C VAL A 161 8.76 -9.83 12.82
N ASP A 162 7.83 -10.72 13.07
CA ASP A 162 8.06 -11.88 13.94
C ASP A 162 8.99 -12.94 13.31
N GLY A 163 9.49 -12.70 12.08
CA GLY A 163 10.45 -13.55 11.39
C GLY A 163 9.84 -14.56 10.42
N SER A 164 8.54 -14.43 10.10
CA SER A 164 7.81 -15.37 9.23
C SER A 164 7.21 -14.69 7.98
N PRO A 165 8.04 -14.07 7.11
CA PRO A 165 7.55 -13.36 5.93
C PRO A 165 6.81 -14.27 4.94
N THR A 166 7.18 -15.55 4.84
CA THR A 166 6.49 -16.54 4.01
C THR A 166 5.08 -16.81 4.52
N TYR A 167 4.90 -16.93 5.85
CA TYR A 167 3.57 -17.12 6.41
C TYR A 167 2.70 -15.87 6.20
N SER A 168 3.26 -14.66 6.35
CA SER A 168 2.59 -13.40 6.03
C SER A 168 2.11 -13.37 4.57
N PHE A 169 2.93 -13.85 3.63
CA PHE A 169 2.52 -13.98 2.22
C PHE A 169 1.41 -15.01 2.05
N LEU A 170 1.51 -16.18 2.69
CA LEU A 170 0.49 -17.22 2.58
C LEU A 170 -0.87 -16.77 3.14
N THR A 171 -0.90 -15.96 4.22
CA THR A 171 -2.16 -15.39 4.71
C THR A 171 -2.82 -14.49 3.69
N ALA A 172 -2.05 -13.60 3.05
CA ALA A 172 -2.58 -12.72 2.01
C ALA A 172 -3.02 -13.50 0.77
N LEU A 173 -2.22 -14.48 0.33
CA LEU A 173 -2.52 -15.34 -0.81
C LEU A 173 -3.81 -16.14 -0.59
N SER A 174 -3.95 -16.78 0.56
CA SER A 174 -5.14 -17.58 0.89
C SER A 174 -6.40 -16.73 0.91
N GLY A 175 -6.36 -15.54 1.53
CA GLY A 175 -7.49 -14.63 1.57
C GLY A 175 -7.90 -14.13 0.18
N GLY A 176 -6.93 -13.78 -0.67
CA GLY A 176 -7.22 -13.33 -2.03
C GLY A 176 -7.73 -14.45 -2.95
N ILE A 177 -7.18 -15.67 -2.86
CA ILE A 177 -7.73 -16.82 -3.59
C ILE A 177 -9.17 -17.11 -3.12
N PHE A 178 -9.40 -17.07 -1.82
CA PHE A 178 -10.71 -17.27 -1.25
C PHE A 178 -11.73 -16.23 -1.73
N ASN A 179 -11.33 -14.96 -1.77
CA ASN A 179 -12.14 -13.89 -2.33
C ASN A 179 -12.51 -14.20 -3.80
N ILE A 180 -11.55 -14.49 -4.68
CA ILE A 180 -11.81 -14.82 -6.11
C ILE A 180 -12.77 -15.99 -6.26
N VAL A 181 -12.61 -17.05 -5.47
CA VAL A 181 -13.50 -18.22 -5.51
C VAL A 181 -14.92 -17.84 -5.08
N PHE A 182 -15.06 -17.05 -4.02
CA PHE A 182 -16.37 -16.61 -3.54
C PHE A 182 -17.00 -15.52 -4.42
N ASP A 183 -16.23 -14.69 -5.11
CA ASP A 183 -16.76 -13.82 -6.17
C ASP A 183 -17.42 -14.63 -7.27
N TYR A 184 -16.75 -15.69 -7.75
CA TYR A 184 -17.34 -16.58 -8.74
C TYR A 184 -18.63 -17.23 -8.22
N ILE A 185 -18.67 -17.68 -6.96
CA ILE A 185 -19.85 -18.32 -6.37
C ILE A 185 -20.98 -17.30 -6.15
N PHE A 186 -20.71 -16.20 -5.46
CA PHE A 186 -21.75 -15.27 -5.02
C PHE A 186 -22.23 -14.37 -6.15
N ILE A 187 -21.32 -13.88 -6.98
CA ILE A 187 -21.66 -13.01 -8.10
C ILE A 187 -22.03 -13.85 -9.33
N GLY A 188 -21.19 -14.82 -9.69
CA GLY A 188 -21.35 -15.59 -10.93
C GLY A 188 -22.45 -16.63 -10.87
N GLN A 189 -22.57 -17.41 -9.78
CA GLN A 189 -23.52 -18.52 -9.67
C GLN A 189 -24.82 -18.12 -8.94
N LEU A 190 -24.70 -17.43 -7.80
CA LEU A 190 -25.84 -17.08 -6.95
C LEU A 190 -26.46 -15.72 -7.32
N HIS A 191 -25.86 -14.97 -8.22
CA HIS A 191 -26.33 -13.67 -8.70
C HIS A 191 -26.67 -12.67 -7.58
N MET A 192 -25.86 -12.67 -6.48
CA MET A 192 -26.06 -11.79 -5.33
C MET A 192 -25.71 -10.32 -5.60
N GLY A 193 -25.27 -9.98 -6.81
CA GLY A 193 -24.89 -8.63 -7.20
C GLY A 193 -23.74 -8.06 -6.36
N ILE A 194 -23.79 -6.77 -6.10
CA ILE A 194 -22.72 -6.04 -5.36
C ILE A 194 -22.59 -6.52 -3.90
N THR A 195 -23.66 -7.00 -3.29
CA THR A 195 -23.62 -7.56 -1.93
C THR A 195 -22.76 -8.84 -1.92
N GLY A 196 -22.85 -9.65 -2.98
CA GLY A 196 -22.01 -10.84 -3.15
C GLY A 196 -20.52 -10.50 -3.23
N ALA A 197 -20.15 -9.46 -4.00
CA ALA A 197 -18.79 -8.96 -4.07
C ALA A 197 -18.26 -8.50 -2.70
N ALA A 198 -19.05 -7.69 -2.01
CA ALA A 198 -18.65 -7.20 -0.67
C ALA A 198 -18.50 -8.33 0.34
N LEU A 199 -19.38 -9.33 0.31
CA LEU A 199 -19.32 -10.50 1.19
C LEU A 199 -18.11 -11.39 0.86
N ALA A 200 -17.80 -11.62 -0.41
CA ALA A 200 -16.64 -12.40 -0.84
C ALA A 200 -15.34 -11.74 -0.35
N THR A 201 -15.22 -10.42 -0.54
CA THR A 201 -14.08 -9.65 -0.04
C THR A 201 -13.98 -9.76 1.48
N PHE A 202 -15.08 -9.56 2.21
CA PHE A 202 -15.10 -9.67 3.67
C PHE A 202 -14.65 -11.05 4.15
N LEU A 203 -15.15 -12.13 3.54
CA LEU A 203 -14.77 -13.49 3.91
C LEU A 203 -13.29 -13.80 3.60
N GLY A 204 -12.74 -13.28 2.51
CA GLY A 204 -11.31 -13.37 2.21
C GLY A 204 -10.45 -12.67 3.27
N LEU A 205 -10.86 -11.47 3.70
CA LEU A 205 -10.19 -10.74 4.79
C LEU A 205 -10.34 -11.46 6.14
N LEU A 206 -11.50 -12.03 6.41
CA LEU A 206 -11.77 -12.83 7.62
C LEU A 206 -10.87 -14.07 7.68
N LEU A 207 -10.72 -14.80 6.58
CA LEU A 207 -9.80 -15.95 6.51
C LEU A 207 -8.36 -15.53 6.83
N SER A 208 -7.89 -14.45 6.21
CA SER A 208 -6.56 -13.91 6.48
C SER A 208 -6.38 -13.48 7.94
N PHE A 209 -7.41 -12.87 8.54
CA PHE A 209 -7.43 -12.49 9.94
C PHE A 209 -7.34 -13.71 10.86
N ILE A 210 -8.17 -14.75 10.60
CA ILE A 210 -8.15 -16.01 11.37
C ILE A 210 -6.78 -16.67 11.29
N MET A 211 -6.16 -16.75 10.11
CA MET A 211 -4.81 -17.27 9.94
C MET A 211 -3.78 -16.49 10.76
N GLY A 212 -3.94 -15.16 10.84
CA GLY A 212 -3.10 -14.30 11.69
C GLY A 212 -3.25 -14.61 13.18
N VAL A 213 -4.49 -14.78 13.65
CA VAL A 213 -4.77 -15.20 15.05
C VAL A 213 -4.14 -16.57 15.32
N VAL A 214 -4.37 -17.54 14.44
CA VAL A 214 -3.80 -18.91 14.57
C VAL A 214 -2.26 -18.84 14.67
N TYR A 215 -1.62 -18.01 13.84
CA TYR A 215 -0.15 -17.85 13.90
C TYR A 215 0.31 -17.42 15.31
N PHE A 216 -0.24 -16.35 15.86
CA PHE A 216 0.20 -15.82 17.15
C PHE A 216 -0.20 -16.70 18.35
N VAL A 217 -1.22 -17.56 18.19
CA VAL A 217 -1.58 -18.55 19.21
C VAL A 217 -0.67 -19.78 19.17
N THR A 218 -0.24 -20.21 17.98
CA THR A 218 0.43 -21.51 17.79
C THR A 218 1.93 -21.43 17.56
N HIS A 219 2.42 -20.36 16.92
CA HIS A 219 3.79 -20.29 16.39
C HIS A 219 4.51 -18.95 16.61
N PRO A 220 4.31 -18.21 17.72
CA PRO A 220 5.01 -16.94 17.91
C PRO A 220 6.52 -17.17 18.09
N ASN A 221 7.35 -16.31 17.48
CA ASN A 221 8.81 -16.38 17.63
C ASN A 221 9.32 -15.37 18.67
N PHE A 222 8.98 -14.09 18.48
CA PHE A 222 9.45 -12.97 19.30
C PHE A 222 8.28 -12.22 19.95
N LEU A 223 7.13 -12.17 19.26
CA LEU A 223 5.99 -11.36 19.62
C LEU A 223 4.89 -12.21 20.24
N HIS A 224 4.33 -11.75 21.34
CA HIS A 224 3.15 -12.33 21.97
C HIS A 224 2.19 -11.24 22.42
N PHE A 225 0.92 -11.58 22.57
CA PHE A 225 -0.05 -10.65 23.11
C PHE A 225 0.24 -10.40 24.60
N THR A 226 0.27 -9.10 24.97
CA THR A 226 0.35 -8.68 26.37
C THR A 226 -0.60 -7.51 26.61
N PHE A 227 -1.31 -7.57 27.71
CA PHE A 227 -2.23 -6.49 28.10
C PHE A 227 -1.65 -5.62 29.23
N HIS A 228 -0.41 -5.91 29.67
CA HIS A 228 0.25 -5.13 30.70
C HIS A 228 0.94 -3.91 30.09
N GLY A 229 0.71 -2.74 30.71
CA GLY A 229 1.40 -1.51 30.32
C GLY A 229 0.96 -0.91 28.99
N LEU A 230 -0.29 -1.12 28.56
CA LEU A 230 -0.84 -0.45 27.38
C LEU A 230 -0.77 1.07 27.57
N SER A 231 -0.11 1.77 26.63
CA SER A 231 0.16 3.20 26.70
C SER A 231 -0.36 3.93 25.47
N ILE A 232 -1.19 4.93 25.69
CA ILE A 232 -1.69 5.83 24.62
C ILE A 232 -0.49 6.53 23.93
N LYS A 233 0.57 6.87 24.70
CA LYS A 233 1.78 7.48 24.15
C LYS A 233 2.49 6.55 23.15
N GLU A 234 2.55 5.24 23.44
CA GLU A 234 3.13 4.26 22.51
C GLU A 234 2.23 4.05 21.29
N ALA A 235 0.92 3.99 21.48
CA ALA A 235 -0.02 3.96 20.36
C ALA A 235 0.17 5.14 19.42
N PHE A 236 0.24 6.35 20.00
CA PHE A 236 0.48 7.57 19.23
C PHE A 236 1.85 7.55 18.53
N HIS A 237 2.90 7.07 19.20
CA HIS A 237 4.22 6.93 18.60
C HIS A 237 4.22 5.95 17.42
N SER A 238 3.53 4.81 17.54
CA SER A 238 3.35 3.85 16.46
C SER A 238 2.62 4.45 15.26
N MET A 239 1.53 5.18 15.50
CA MET A 239 0.77 5.87 14.46
C MET A 239 1.61 6.94 13.75
N VAL A 240 2.32 7.78 14.51
CA VAL A 240 3.20 8.82 13.95
C VAL A 240 4.34 8.20 13.14
N ASN A 241 4.90 7.07 13.58
CA ASN A 241 5.95 6.38 12.83
C ASN A 241 5.45 5.85 11.49
N GLY A 242 4.18 5.45 11.37
CA GLY A 242 3.57 4.99 10.13
C GLY A 242 2.77 6.06 9.36
N THR A 243 2.93 7.34 9.70
CA THR A 243 2.21 8.45 9.03
C THR A 243 2.38 8.45 7.51
N SER A 244 3.51 7.96 6.99
CA SER A 244 3.75 7.84 5.55
C SER A 244 2.69 6.99 4.85
N GLU A 245 2.28 5.86 5.44
CA GLU A 245 1.25 5.01 4.84
C GLU A 245 -0.14 5.63 4.92
N PHE A 246 -0.47 6.28 6.03
CA PHE A 246 -1.72 7.03 6.15
C PHE A 246 -1.82 8.13 5.09
N VAL A 247 -0.76 8.94 4.96
CA VAL A 247 -0.69 10.00 3.96
C VAL A 247 -0.79 9.44 2.55
N ASN A 248 -0.15 8.31 2.29
CA ASN A 248 -0.20 7.66 0.98
C ASN A 248 -1.64 7.24 0.61
N GLN A 249 -2.39 6.65 1.55
CA GLN A 249 -3.78 6.23 1.30
C GLN A 249 -4.71 7.43 1.05
N LEU A 250 -4.57 8.51 1.82
CA LEU A 250 -5.34 9.73 1.59
C LEU A 250 -4.95 10.41 0.27
N ALA A 251 -3.65 10.41 -0.05
CA ALA A 251 -3.16 10.98 -1.30
C ALA A 251 -3.75 10.26 -2.52
N ILE A 252 -3.79 8.92 -2.53
CA ILE A 252 -4.38 8.14 -3.62
C ILE A 252 -5.83 8.59 -3.87
N ALA A 253 -6.65 8.69 -2.82
CA ALA A 253 -8.05 9.08 -2.96
C ALA A 253 -8.21 10.48 -3.60
N ILE A 254 -7.44 11.48 -3.12
CA ILE A 254 -7.56 12.86 -3.57
C ILE A 254 -6.93 13.07 -4.96
N THR A 255 -5.73 12.51 -5.16
CA THR A 255 -5.01 12.70 -6.44
C THR A 255 -5.72 12.03 -7.60
N THR A 256 -6.37 10.88 -7.39
CA THR A 256 -7.19 10.22 -8.42
C THR A 256 -8.31 11.14 -8.91
N VAL A 257 -9.01 11.81 -8.00
CA VAL A 257 -10.05 12.78 -8.38
C VAL A 257 -9.47 13.93 -9.21
N VAL A 258 -8.33 14.47 -8.80
CA VAL A 258 -7.68 15.58 -9.53
C VAL A 258 -7.18 15.12 -10.90
N PHE A 259 -6.58 13.94 -11.00
CA PHE A 259 -6.17 13.34 -12.29
C PHE A 259 -7.36 13.20 -13.24
N ASN A 260 -8.43 12.57 -12.77
CA ASN A 260 -9.64 12.36 -13.59
C ASN A 260 -10.27 13.68 -14.04
N ARG A 261 -10.37 14.68 -13.13
CA ARG A 261 -10.90 15.98 -13.46
C ARG A 261 -10.02 16.72 -14.48
N SER A 262 -8.72 16.66 -14.33
CA SER A 262 -7.79 17.28 -15.29
C SER A 262 -7.87 16.58 -16.64
N ALA A 263 -7.89 15.26 -16.68
CA ALA A 263 -8.01 14.51 -17.92
C ALA A 263 -9.35 14.77 -18.64
N LEU A 264 -10.45 14.85 -17.88
CA LEU A 264 -11.76 15.19 -18.43
C LEU A 264 -11.78 16.57 -19.10
N LEU A 265 -11.09 17.56 -18.50
CA LEU A 265 -11.02 18.93 -19.05
C LEU A 265 -10.24 19.02 -20.36
N PHE A 266 -9.15 18.24 -20.53
CA PHE A 266 -8.26 18.35 -21.67
C PHE A 266 -8.53 17.31 -22.78
N ALA A 267 -9.10 16.15 -22.44
CA ALA A 267 -9.28 15.05 -23.38
C ALA A 267 -10.62 14.30 -23.22
N GLY A 268 -11.57 14.86 -22.47
CA GLY A 268 -12.88 14.25 -22.30
C GLY A 268 -12.82 12.88 -21.60
N GLU A 269 -13.79 12.03 -21.91
CA GLU A 269 -13.92 10.68 -21.34
C GLU A 269 -12.75 9.77 -21.75
N ASP A 270 -12.23 9.92 -22.96
CA ASP A 270 -11.06 9.18 -23.46
C ASP A 270 -9.82 9.45 -22.60
N GLY A 271 -9.65 10.71 -22.16
CA GLY A 271 -8.57 11.09 -21.25
C GLY A 271 -8.69 10.40 -19.87
N VAL A 272 -9.90 10.31 -19.33
CA VAL A 272 -10.16 9.61 -18.05
C VAL A 272 -9.88 8.11 -18.19
N ALA A 273 -10.28 7.50 -19.30
CA ALA A 273 -9.98 6.11 -19.60
C ALA A 273 -8.46 5.87 -19.70
N ALA A 274 -7.72 6.75 -20.38
CA ALA A 274 -6.26 6.67 -20.48
C ALA A 274 -5.57 6.81 -19.11
N VAL A 275 -6.03 7.74 -18.24
CA VAL A 275 -5.54 7.85 -16.84
C VAL A 275 -5.73 6.53 -16.10
N SER A 276 -6.92 5.94 -16.18
CA SER A 276 -7.22 4.69 -15.48
C SER A 276 -6.28 3.56 -15.90
N ILE A 277 -6.00 3.41 -17.20
CA ILE A 277 -5.06 2.42 -17.73
C ILE A 277 -3.65 2.66 -17.17
N ILE A 278 -3.18 3.90 -17.18
CA ILE A 278 -1.86 4.26 -16.65
C ILE A 278 -1.78 3.95 -15.15
N MET A 279 -2.84 4.24 -14.38
CA MET A 279 -2.90 3.96 -12.95
C MET A 279 -2.80 2.46 -12.64
N TYR A 280 -3.46 1.59 -13.41
CA TYR A 280 -3.31 0.14 -13.24
C TYR A 280 -1.88 -0.35 -13.53
N LEU A 281 -1.27 0.14 -14.61
CA LEU A 281 0.08 -0.27 -14.99
C LEU A 281 1.15 0.28 -14.02
N GLN A 282 0.98 1.49 -13.49
CA GLN A 282 1.88 2.04 -12.48
C GLN A 282 1.88 1.23 -11.18
N PHE A 283 0.73 0.70 -10.73
CA PHE A 283 0.66 -0.10 -9.50
C PHE A 283 1.61 -1.29 -9.55
N LEU A 284 1.74 -1.94 -10.72
CA LEU A 284 2.68 -3.04 -10.90
C LEU A 284 4.14 -2.56 -10.73
N CYS A 285 4.50 -1.42 -11.31
CA CYS A 285 5.87 -0.87 -11.23
C CYS A 285 6.20 -0.39 -9.81
N ILE A 286 5.30 0.36 -9.18
CA ILE A 286 5.49 0.87 -7.82
C ILE A 286 5.51 -0.28 -6.80
N GLY A 287 4.72 -1.34 -7.04
CA GLY A 287 4.71 -2.54 -6.22
C GLY A 287 6.09 -3.21 -6.09
N ILE A 288 6.92 -3.15 -7.16
CA ILE A 288 8.31 -3.65 -7.14
C ILE A 288 9.16 -2.86 -6.14
N TYR A 289 9.09 -1.54 -6.17
CA TYR A 289 9.85 -0.67 -5.27
C TYR A 289 9.39 -0.80 -3.83
N PHE A 290 8.08 -0.79 -3.64
CA PHE A 290 7.46 -0.93 -2.33
C PHE A 290 7.79 -2.28 -1.70
N GLY A 291 7.57 -3.38 -2.44
CA GLY A 291 7.85 -4.74 -1.97
C GLY A 291 9.31 -4.96 -1.60
N PHE A 292 10.25 -4.45 -2.41
CA PHE A 292 11.67 -4.50 -2.09
C PHE A 292 11.99 -3.70 -0.82
N SER A 293 11.54 -2.45 -0.75
CA SER A 293 11.82 -1.57 0.39
C SER A 293 11.24 -2.09 1.70
N MET A 294 9.99 -2.57 1.66
CA MET A 294 9.32 -3.15 2.83
C MET A 294 9.90 -4.51 3.23
N GLY A 295 10.33 -5.32 2.26
CA GLY A 295 11.03 -6.58 2.53
C GLY A 295 12.37 -6.35 3.22
N LEU A 296 13.08 -5.26 2.85
CA LEU A 296 14.34 -4.88 3.46
C LEU A 296 14.16 -4.20 4.83
N SER A 297 13.00 -3.59 5.11
CA SER A 297 12.77 -2.83 6.34
C SER A 297 12.93 -3.67 7.60
N THR A 298 12.45 -4.93 7.59
CA THR A 298 12.54 -5.82 8.75
C THR A 298 13.99 -6.14 9.15
N PRO A 299 14.86 -6.70 8.29
CA PRO A 299 16.25 -6.97 8.65
C PRO A 299 17.04 -5.67 8.94
N LEU A 300 16.70 -4.57 8.28
CA LEU A 300 17.32 -3.27 8.55
C LEU A 300 16.92 -2.74 9.95
N GLY A 301 15.65 -2.91 10.34
CA GLY A 301 15.16 -2.57 11.68
C GLY A 301 15.85 -3.37 12.77
N TYR A 302 16.01 -4.68 12.58
CA TYR A 302 16.76 -5.52 13.52
C TYR A 302 18.21 -5.06 13.68
N ALA A 303 18.91 -4.83 12.56
CA ALA A 303 20.31 -4.40 12.60
C ALA A 303 20.48 -3.02 13.26
N TYR A 304 19.55 -2.10 13.00
CA TYR A 304 19.57 -0.78 13.59
C TYR A 304 19.26 -0.82 15.10
N GLY A 305 18.29 -1.65 15.52
CA GLY A 305 17.95 -1.88 16.92
C GLY A 305 19.11 -2.50 17.72
N ASP A 306 19.87 -3.42 17.13
CA ASP A 306 21.10 -4.00 17.71
C ASP A 306 22.32 -3.04 17.66
N ARG A 307 22.12 -1.81 17.14
CA ARG A 307 23.20 -0.84 16.88
C ARG A 307 24.32 -1.39 15.98
N ASN A 308 24.04 -2.40 15.19
CA ASN A 308 24.97 -2.98 14.23
C ASN A 308 24.99 -2.22 12.92
N PHE A 309 25.59 -1.02 12.96
CA PHE A 309 25.64 -0.11 11.81
C PHE A 309 26.45 -0.65 10.63
N SER A 310 27.33 -1.63 10.86
CA SER A 310 28.06 -2.30 9.79
C SER A 310 27.13 -3.15 8.94
N VAL A 311 26.23 -3.91 9.56
CA VAL A 311 25.17 -4.65 8.87
C VAL A 311 24.20 -3.69 8.17
N CYS A 312 23.77 -2.61 8.83
CA CYS A 312 22.91 -1.59 8.21
C CYS A 312 23.51 -1.07 6.91
N ARG A 313 24.80 -0.68 6.91
CA ARG A 313 25.49 -0.16 5.71
C ARG A 313 25.53 -1.17 4.58
N VAL A 314 25.69 -2.45 4.86
CA VAL A 314 25.69 -3.49 3.83
C VAL A 314 24.29 -3.69 3.26
N LEU A 315 23.25 -3.74 4.11
CA LEU A 315 21.85 -3.83 3.67
C LEU A 315 21.46 -2.61 2.82
N GLU A 316 21.81 -1.40 3.25
CA GLU A 316 21.60 -0.18 2.47
C GLU A 316 22.36 -0.22 1.12
N LYS A 317 23.56 -0.79 1.07
CA LYS A 317 24.33 -0.95 -0.18
C LYS A 317 23.59 -1.86 -1.18
N TYR A 318 22.92 -2.92 -0.70
CA TYR A 318 22.05 -3.72 -1.56
C TYR A 318 20.86 -2.91 -2.10
N ALA A 319 20.25 -2.08 -1.25
CA ALA A 319 19.18 -1.18 -1.67
C ALA A 319 19.65 -0.18 -2.72
N TYR A 320 20.77 0.50 -2.48
CA TYR A 320 21.31 1.46 -3.45
C TYR A 320 21.65 0.81 -4.79
N ARG A 321 22.22 -0.39 -4.78
CA ARG A 321 22.46 -1.15 -6.02
C ARG A 321 21.17 -1.49 -6.76
N PHE A 322 20.15 -1.94 -6.02
CA PHE A 322 18.84 -2.21 -6.61
C PHE A 322 18.23 -0.94 -7.22
N PHE A 323 18.19 0.15 -6.46
CA PHE A 323 17.61 1.42 -6.91
C PHE A 323 18.48 2.21 -7.91
N SER A 324 19.70 1.76 -8.20
CA SER A 324 20.50 2.26 -9.32
C SER A 324 20.18 1.54 -10.63
N ILE A 325 19.72 0.29 -10.58
CA ILE A 325 19.52 -0.56 -11.76
C ILE A 325 18.03 -0.70 -12.09
N ALA A 326 17.20 -1.06 -11.12
CA ALA A 326 15.78 -1.34 -11.33
C ALA A 326 14.99 -0.16 -11.93
N PRO A 327 15.21 1.12 -11.56
CA PRO A 327 14.52 2.24 -12.17
C PRO A 327 14.80 2.38 -13.67
N ILE A 328 16.04 2.15 -14.09
CA ILE A 328 16.44 2.23 -15.51
C ILE A 328 15.73 1.12 -16.30
N ILE A 329 15.74 -0.10 -15.77
CA ILE A 329 15.04 -1.25 -16.37
C ILE A 329 13.55 -0.99 -16.45
N LEU A 330 12.92 -0.55 -15.36
CA LEU A 330 11.47 -0.31 -15.32
C LEU A 330 11.05 0.83 -16.23
N CYS A 331 11.81 1.93 -16.26
CA CYS A 331 11.54 3.04 -17.18
C CYS A 331 11.68 2.58 -18.63
N GLY A 332 12.77 1.86 -18.97
CA GLY A 332 12.99 1.30 -20.30
C GLY A 332 11.91 0.30 -20.71
N CYS A 333 11.56 -0.62 -19.82
CA CYS A 333 10.44 -1.57 -20.05
C CYS A 333 9.12 -0.85 -20.25
N THR A 334 8.81 0.14 -19.41
CA THR A 334 7.58 0.93 -19.53
C THR A 334 7.53 1.67 -20.86
N TYR A 335 8.64 2.25 -21.29
CA TYR A 335 8.71 2.97 -22.57
C TYR A 335 8.52 2.02 -23.77
N LEU A 336 9.23 0.90 -23.77
CA LEU A 336 9.23 -0.07 -24.90
C LEU A 336 7.95 -0.92 -24.94
N LEU A 337 7.48 -1.37 -23.77
CA LEU A 337 6.35 -2.29 -23.65
C LEU A 337 5.00 -1.57 -23.43
N ALA A 338 4.97 -0.22 -23.41
CA ALA A 338 3.73 0.54 -23.28
C ALA A 338 2.63 0.07 -24.23
N PRO A 339 2.87 -0.12 -25.54
CA PRO A 339 1.82 -0.59 -26.45
C PRO A 339 1.29 -1.98 -26.10
N ILE A 340 2.14 -2.86 -25.58
CA ILE A 340 1.75 -4.21 -25.18
C ILE A 340 0.89 -4.16 -23.91
N GLY A 341 1.31 -3.38 -22.91
CA GLY A 341 0.57 -3.22 -21.66
C GLY A 341 -0.80 -2.57 -21.87
N VAL A 342 -0.85 -1.52 -22.69
CA VAL A 342 -2.11 -0.81 -22.98
C VAL A 342 -3.09 -1.66 -23.80
N ARG A 343 -2.59 -2.56 -24.66
CA ARG A 343 -3.41 -3.45 -25.51
C ARG A 343 -4.35 -4.37 -24.71
N PHE A 344 -4.03 -4.65 -23.44
CA PHE A 344 -4.93 -5.42 -22.57
C PHE A 344 -6.18 -4.65 -22.14
N PHE A 345 -6.19 -3.32 -22.29
CA PHE A 345 -7.27 -2.45 -21.83
C PHE A 345 -7.95 -1.69 -22.96
N ALA A 346 -7.23 -1.38 -24.04
CA ALA A 346 -7.74 -0.59 -25.17
C ALA A 346 -7.30 -1.19 -26.49
N SER A 347 -8.17 -1.10 -27.50
CA SER A 347 -7.88 -1.61 -28.85
C SER A 347 -6.85 -0.73 -29.56
N PRO A 348 -5.84 -1.31 -30.22
CA PRO A 348 -4.89 -0.57 -31.04
C PRO A 348 -5.60 0.30 -32.09
N GLY A 349 -5.13 1.55 -32.22
CA GLY A 349 -5.71 2.54 -33.15
C GLY A 349 -6.91 3.32 -32.58
N SER A 350 -7.34 3.07 -31.33
CA SER A 350 -8.28 3.93 -30.64
C SER A 350 -7.57 5.15 -30.04
N THR A 351 -8.30 6.27 -29.91
CA THR A 351 -7.82 7.51 -29.26
C THR A 351 -7.29 7.22 -27.85
N VAL A 352 -8.02 6.41 -27.08
CA VAL A 352 -7.63 5.99 -25.73
C VAL A 352 -6.29 5.24 -25.74
N PHE A 353 -6.09 4.34 -26.72
CA PHE A 353 -4.84 3.59 -26.85
C PHE A 353 -3.65 4.50 -27.06
N ASP A 354 -3.75 5.43 -28.02
CA ASP A 354 -2.65 6.33 -28.36
C ASP A 354 -2.35 7.31 -27.21
N MET A 355 -3.38 7.83 -26.54
CA MET A 355 -3.24 8.65 -25.34
C MET A 355 -2.59 7.88 -24.19
N ALA A 356 -3.03 6.65 -23.92
CA ALA A 356 -2.48 5.84 -22.83
C ALA A 356 -1.03 5.43 -23.10
N VAL A 357 -0.67 5.08 -24.34
CA VAL A 357 0.73 4.75 -24.71
C VAL A 357 1.65 5.95 -24.56
N SER A 358 1.28 7.10 -25.12
CA SER A 358 2.05 8.33 -24.99
C SER A 358 2.15 8.80 -23.55
N GLY A 359 1.02 8.77 -22.83
CA GLY A 359 0.93 9.13 -21.43
C GLY A 359 1.78 8.23 -20.53
N LEU A 360 1.73 6.91 -20.72
CA LEU A 360 2.52 5.95 -19.96
C LEU A 360 4.03 6.12 -20.19
N ARG A 361 4.45 6.48 -21.39
CA ARG A 361 5.85 6.80 -21.70
C ARG A 361 6.36 8.02 -20.95
N LEU A 362 5.56 9.11 -20.89
CA LEU A 362 5.90 10.32 -20.15
C LEU A 362 5.83 10.10 -18.65
N TYR A 363 4.77 9.48 -18.17
CA TYR A 363 4.59 9.13 -16.76
C TYR A 363 5.70 8.22 -16.24
N GLY A 364 6.12 7.24 -17.06
CA GLY A 364 7.16 6.27 -16.75
C GLY A 364 8.52 6.89 -16.43
N LEU A 365 8.81 8.12 -16.88
CA LEU A 365 10.01 8.85 -16.47
C LEU A 365 10.06 9.07 -14.95
N GLY A 366 8.90 9.13 -14.28
CA GLY A 366 8.80 9.23 -12.82
C GLY A 366 9.39 8.00 -12.11
N PHE A 367 9.36 6.82 -12.74
CA PHE A 367 9.92 5.61 -12.14
C PHE A 367 11.43 5.68 -11.93
N LEU A 368 12.15 6.54 -12.65
CA LEU A 368 13.59 6.76 -12.43
C LEU A 368 13.88 7.30 -11.02
N PHE A 369 12.93 8.00 -10.43
CA PHE A 369 13.11 8.70 -9.15
C PHE A 369 12.26 8.12 -8.02
N SER A 370 11.08 7.57 -8.34
CA SER A 370 10.13 7.03 -7.34
C SER A 370 10.74 5.99 -6.42
N GLY A 371 11.57 5.09 -6.97
CA GLY A 371 12.15 3.99 -6.21
C GLY A 371 13.00 4.46 -5.03
N ILE A 372 13.89 5.41 -5.26
CA ILE A 372 14.75 5.94 -4.21
C ILE A 372 13.98 6.79 -3.20
N ASN A 373 12.93 7.51 -3.63
CA ASN A 373 12.07 8.28 -2.77
C ASN A 373 11.25 7.38 -1.83
N ILE A 374 10.69 6.27 -2.36
CA ILE A 374 9.99 5.25 -1.58
C ILE A 374 10.94 4.61 -0.56
N PHE A 375 12.13 4.23 -0.99
CA PHE A 375 13.13 3.65 -0.10
C PHE A 375 13.54 4.61 1.01
N ALA A 376 13.76 5.88 0.70
CA ALA A 376 14.11 6.91 1.68
C ALA A 376 13.02 7.06 2.75
N ALA A 377 11.74 7.10 2.35
CA ALA A 377 10.62 7.17 3.28
C ALA A 377 10.57 5.93 4.19
N ILE A 378 10.60 4.72 3.60
CA ILE A 378 10.55 3.46 4.36
C ILE A 378 11.75 3.30 5.29
N ARG A 379 12.97 3.69 4.85
CA ARG A 379 14.16 3.70 5.69
C ARG A 379 14.00 4.61 6.91
N MET A 380 13.45 5.81 6.74
CA MET A 380 13.21 6.72 7.86
C MET A 380 12.18 6.15 8.84
N MET A 381 11.10 5.56 8.35
CA MET A 381 10.12 4.85 9.17
C MET A 381 10.78 3.68 9.94
N THR A 382 11.60 2.89 9.27
CA THR A 382 12.33 1.75 9.86
C THR A 382 13.23 2.20 11.02
N TYR A 383 13.82 3.38 10.95
CA TYR A 383 14.67 3.96 11.99
C TYR A 383 13.88 4.73 13.07
N GLY A 384 12.56 4.60 13.09
CA GLY A 384 11.69 5.28 14.06
C GLY A 384 11.55 6.80 13.82
N LYS A 385 11.91 7.27 12.61
CA LYS A 385 11.82 8.67 12.21
C LYS A 385 10.59 8.92 11.33
N GLY A 386 9.42 8.49 11.79
CA GLY A 386 8.18 8.48 11.01
C GLY A 386 7.74 9.83 10.47
N TYR A 387 7.99 10.94 11.19
CA TYR A 387 7.64 12.26 10.70
C TYR A 387 8.42 12.65 9.42
N ILE A 388 9.70 12.22 9.31
CA ILE A 388 10.49 12.45 8.08
C ILE A 388 9.95 11.57 6.94
N SER A 389 9.61 10.32 7.25
CA SER A 389 8.96 9.41 6.31
C SER A 389 7.65 9.99 5.78
N GLY A 390 6.79 10.48 6.69
CA GLY A 390 5.53 11.14 6.35
C GLY A 390 5.73 12.39 5.49
N MET A 391 6.74 13.21 5.81
CA MET A 391 7.07 14.40 5.02
C MET A 391 7.48 14.06 3.59
N ILE A 392 8.36 13.06 3.40
CA ILE A 392 8.78 12.63 2.05
C ILE A 392 7.56 12.14 1.27
N THR A 393 6.71 11.31 1.88
CA THR A 393 5.52 10.78 1.24
C THR A 393 4.50 11.88 0.94
N PHE A 394 4.29 12.83 1.86
CA PHE A 394 3.42 13.97 1.65
C PHE A 394 3.87 14.84 0.46
N LEU A 395 5.17 15.12 0.36
CA LEU A 395 5.70 15.89 -0.76
C LEU A 395 5.47 15.16 -2.10
N ARG A 396 5.87 13.88 -2.19
CA ARG A 396 5.83 13.15 -3.46
C ARG A 396 4.41 12.80 -3.93
N SER A 397 3.56 12.34 -3.00
CA SER A 397 2.25 11.79 -3.35
C SER A 397 1.12 12.81 -3.25
N PHE A 398 1.33 13.93 -2.59
CA PHE A 398 0.29 14.92 -2.34
C PHE A 398 0.71 16.34 -2.76
N ALA A 399 1.56 17.02 -2.00
CA ALA A 399 1.79 18.45 -2.16
C ALA A 399 2.38 18.82 -3.54
N LEU A 400 3.50 18.21 -3.93
CA LEU A 400 4.14 18.49 -5.22
C LEU A 400 3.34 17.92 -6.38
N LEU A 401 2.74 16.73 -6.19
CA LEU A 401 1.90 16.14 -7.23
C LEU A 401 0.69 17.01 -7.54
N LEU A 402 -0.05 17.48 -6.53
CA LEU A 402 -1.18 18.39 -6.74
C LEU A 402 -0.73 19.72 -7.36
N LEU A 403 0.38 20.28 -6.91
CA LEU A 403 0.96 21.48 -7.49
C LEU A 403 1.20 21.29 -8.98
N PHE A 404 1.89 20.23 -9.39
CA PHE A 404 2.20 19.99 -10.80
C PHE A 404 0.98 19.57 -11.62
N LEU A 405 0.01 18.85 -11.05
CA LEU A 405 -1.25 18.55 -11.71
C LEU A 405 -2.11 19.80 -11.97
N THR A 406 -1.91 20.87 -11.21
CA THR A 406 -2.63 22.14 -11.43
C THR A 406 -1.87 23.12 -12.31
N VAL A 407 -0.53 23.07 -12.29
CA VAL A 407 0.33 24.03 -13.00
C VAL A 407 0.69 23.56 -14.41
N LEU A 408 1.24 22.33 -14.53
CA LEU A 408 1.76 21.85 -15.82
C LEU A 408 0.71 21.73 -16.93
N PRO A 409 -0.53 21.29 -16.67
CA PRO A 409 -1.54 21.21 -17.72
C PRO A 409 -1.92 22.57 -18.34
N ARG A 410 -1.69 23.68 -17.63
CA ARG A 410 -1.93 25.03 -18.17
C ARG A 410 -0.96 25.40 -19.31
N PHE A 411 0.21 24.78 -19.37
CA PHE A 411 1.27 25.04 -20.35
C PHE A 411 1.46 23.92 -21.35
N LEU A 412 1.18 22.67 -20.92
CA LEU A 412 1.50 21.45 -21.67
C LEU A 412 0.25 20.58 -21.93
N GLU A 413 -0.95 21.12 -21.60
CA GLU A 413 -2.22 20.43 -21.78
C GLU A 413 -2.18 19.00 -21.21
N LEU A 414 -2.61 18.01 -21.98
CA LEU A 414 -2.64 16.60 -21.58
C LEU A 414 -1.24 16.06 -21.18
N ASN A 415 -0.19 16.49 -21.88
CA ASN A 415 1.18 16.08 -21.54
C ASN A 415 1.61 16.60 -20.16
N GLY A 416 1.08 17.74 -19.73
CA GLY A 416 1.30 18.28 -18.38
C GLY A 416 0.74 17.38 -17.28
N ILE A 417 -0.36 16.67 -17.54
CA ILE A 417 -0.92 15.67 -16.60
C ILE A 417 0.04 14.52 -16.43
N TRP A 418 0.60 13.99 -17.52
CA TRP A 418 1.54 12.87 -17.50
C TRP A 418 2.89 13.22 -16.87
N LEU A 419 3.36 14.44 -17.07
CA LEU A 419 4.63 14.93 -16.54
C LEU A 419 4.55 15.40 -15.08
N ALA A 420 3.36 15.52 -14.51
CA ALA A 420 3.19 15.94 -13.12
C ALA A 420 3.88 14.99 -12.11
N VAL A 421 3.80 13.67 -12.36
CA VAL A 421 4.45 12.68 -11.49
C VAL A 421 5.97 12.73 -11.61
N PRO A 422 6.60 12.68 -12.79
CA PRO A 422 8.04 12.88 -12.91
C PRO A 422 8.54 14.15 -12.22
N ALA A 423 7.85 15.28 -12.41
CA ALA A 423 8.23 16.54 -11.78
C ALA A 423 8.17 16.50 -10.25
N ALA A 424 7.12 15.92 -9.68
CA ALA A 424 6.96 15.75 -8.25
C ALA A 424 8.06 14.83 -7.68
N GLU A 425 8.37 13.72 -8.35
CA GLU A 425 9.38 12.77 -7.91
C GLU A 425 10.81 13.36 -7.99
N ILE A 426 11.12 14.16 -9.01
CA ILE A 426 12.42 14.86 -9.12
C ILE A 426 12.63 15.84 -7.95
N LEU A 427 11.63 16.65 -7.63
CA LEU A 427 11.78 17.59 -6.51
C LEU A 427 11.83 16.87 -5.16
N THR A 428 11.05 15.82 -5.01
CA THR A 428 11.10 14.98 -3.80
C THR A 428 12.47 14.32 -3.63
N LEU A 429 13.13 13.95 -4.72
CA LEU A 429 14.46 13.33 -4.69
C LEU A 429 15.49 14.19 -3.96
N ILE A 430 15.40 15.52 -4.04
CA ILE A 430 16.30 16.43 -3.32
C ILE A 430 16.20 16.18 -1.81
N VAL A 431 14.96 16.11 -1.29
CA VAL A 431 14.71 15.84 0.13
C VAL A 431 15.10 14.42 0.50
N ALA A 432 14.78 13.44 -0.35
CA ALA A 432 15.15 12.04 -0.14
C ALA A 432 16.68 11.88 -0.04
N LEU A 433 17.43 12.42 -0.99
CA LEU A 433 18.89 12.36 -0.98
C LEU A 433 19.51 13.07 0.24
N TRP A 434 18.93 14.18 0.68
CA TRP A 434 19.37 14.85 1.90
C TRP A 434 19.19 13.94 3.13
N THR A 435 18.06 13.24 3.25
CA THR A 435 17.83 12.29 4.35
C THR A 435 18.73 11.07 4.28
N LEU A 436 19.04 10.58 3.06
CA LEU A 436 19.94 9.45 2.85
C LEU A 436 21.41 9.78 3.13
N ARG A 437 21.83 11.03 2.88
CA ARG A 437 23.20 11.51 3.19
C ARG A 437 23.46 11.67 4.68
N LYS A 438 22.44 11.94 5.50
CA LYS A 438 22.61 11.95 6.95
C LYS A 438 23.03 10.56 7.38
N LYS A 439 24.31 10.46 7.82
CA LYS A 439 24.90 9.20 8.27
C LYS A 439 23.95 8.51 9.26
N THR A 440 23.86 7.20 9.16
CA THR A 440 23.07 6.33 10.03
C THR A 440 23.51 6.44 11.52
N VAL A 441 24.54 7.25 11.75
CA VAL A 441 25.21 7.43 13.04
C VAL A 441 25.45 8.90 13.30
N ALA A 442 24.82 9.41 14.31
CA ALA A 442 25.43 10.30 15.29
C ALA A 442 25.09 9.75 16.66
#